data_6a5f0c436caa8fc276907f0a0914b257
#
_entry.id   6a5f0c436caa8fc276907f0a0914b257
#
_cell.length_a   1.000
_cell.length_b   1.000
_cell.length_c   1.000
_cell.angle_alpha   90.00
_cell.angle_beta   90.00
_cell.angle_gamma   90.00
#
_symmetry.space_group_name_H-M   'P 1'
#
loop_
_entity.id
_entity.type
_entity.pdbx_description
1 polymer ?
#
loop_
_entity_poly.entity_id
_entity_poly.type
_entity_poly.pdbx_seq_one_letter_code
_entity_poly.pdbx_strand_id
1 'polypeptide(L)'
;MRKTVTAGLFATALLAAAVPVLTVTNGQPDGSGHPYVGIAIQRIPSMPGFISICSGFALSSTVFVTAAHCFDPVPDPANPVLVSFKSGPPLSLATDFTPGTFHPHPGWCPGCGPGPAGADFHDVAVVELHAAVTLGAFAQLPSPFAVDALPMKTPVDLVGYGTQGFIRGGGKPTEVFLFTRFFAPSQLVQSNNVQSGEFIKLTANPAQGKGGICFGDSGGPDLLAGTATVLAINTFVTNGNCTGVTYSNRVDLPEILDFIKDFLN
;
A
#
# COMPACT_ATOMS: atom_id res chain seq x y z
N MET A 1 52.01 -7.16 -56.11
CA MET A 1 51.82 -7.15 -54.65
C MET A 1 50.43 -6.62 -54.35
N ARG A 2 49.48 -7.51 -54.06
CA ARG A 2 48.10 -7.13 -53.67
C ARG A 2 48.02 -7.07 -52.12
N LYS A 3 47.67 -5.92 -51.59
CA LYS A 3 47.42 -5.73 -50.16
C LYS A 3 45.96 -6.06 -49.86
N THR A 4 45.73 -7.12 -49.13
CA THR A 4 44.40 -7.47 -48.55
C THR A 4 44.18 -6.66 -47.29
N VAL A 5 43.12 -5.85 -47.28
CA VAL A 5 42.63 -5.12 -46.11
C VAL A 5 41.52 -5.94 -45.48
N THR A 6 41.76 -6.46 -44.27
CA THR A 6 40.77 -7.17 -43.48
C THR A 6 40.00 -6.15 -42.67
N ALA A 7 38.73 -5.96 -43.00
CA ALA A 7 37.81 -5.13 -42.19
C ALA A 7 37.26 -5.98 -41.02
N GLY A 8 37.66 -5.63 -39.80
CA GLY A 8 37.10 -6.22 -38.60
C GLY A 8 35.74 -5.58 -38.27
N LEU A 9 34.66 -6.36 -38.29
CA LEU A 9 33.35 -5.96 -37.76
C LEU A 9 33.43 -5.99 -36.24
N PHE A 10 33.39 -4.82 -35.62
CA PHE A 10 33.08 -4.70 -34.17
C PHE A 10 31.57 -4.73 -34.02
N ALA A 11 31.04 -5.86 -33.56
CA ALA A 11 29.67 -5.95 -33.09
C ALA A 11 29.56 -5.33 -31.69
N THR A 12 29.10 -4.10 -31.60
CA THR A 12 28.68 -3.49 -30.32
C THR A 12 27.38 -4.12 -29.87
N ALA A 13 27.47 -5.04 -28.87
CA ALA A 13 26.29 -5.51 -28.17
C ALA A 13 25.72 -4.35 -27.32
N LEU A 14 24.62 -3.76 -27.77
CA LEU A 14 23.82 -2.92 -26.89
C LEU A 14 23.21 -3.83 -25.80
N LEU A 15 23.77 -3.81 -24.58
CA LEU A 15 23.06 -4.25 -23.41
C LEU A 15 21.91 -3.26 -23.19
N ALA A 16 20.70 -3.65 -23.57
CA ALA A 16 19.50 -2.98 -23.09
C ALA A 16 19.46 -3.21 -21.57
N ALA A 17 19.87 -2.21 -20.80
CA ALA A 17 19.63 -2.19 -19.38
C ALA A 17 18.11 -2.19 -19.20
N ALA A 18 17.54 -3.30 -18.74
CA ALA A 18 16.17 -3.35 -18.27
C ALA A 18 16.06 -2.33 -17.14
N VAL A 19 15.39 -1.20 -17.39
CA VAL A 19 15.06 -0.24 -16.34
C VAL A 19 14.07 -0.98 -15.45
N PRO A 20 14.39 -1.21 -14.17
CA PRO A 20 13.45 -1.86 -13.26
C PRO A 20 12.18 -0.99 -13.22
N VAL A 21 11.05 -1.60 -13.53
CA VAL A 21 9.73 -1.02 -13.31
C VAL A 21 9.51 -1.10 -11.80
N LEU A 22 9.41 0.06 -11.15
CA LEU A 22 9.44 0.18 -9.69
C LEU A 22 8.02 0.41 -9.16
N THR A 23 7.64 -0.30 -8.14
CA THR A 23 6.30 -0.36 -7.53
C THR A 23 6.30 0.25 -6.14
N VAL A 24 5.13 0.52 -5.55
CA VAL A 24 4.95 1.74 -4.80
C VAL A 24 5.73 2.75 -5.61
N THR A 25 5.19 3.62 -6.39
CA THR A 25 5.92 4.30 -7.47
C THR A 25 7.37 4.65 -7.06
N ASN A 26 8.39 4.10 -7.75
CA ASN A 26 9.83 4.12 -7.42
C ASN A 26 10.26 3.31 -6.17
N GLY A 27 9.52 2.28 -5.80
CA GLY A 27 9.92 1.33 -4.77
C GLY A 27 10.81 0.21 -5.27
N GLN A 28 11.13 -0.72 -4.40
CA GLN A 28 11.88 -1.95 -4.69
C GLN A 28 11.17 -3.15 -4.03
N PRO A 29 11.39 -4.38 -4.53
CA PRO A 29 10.85 -5.56 -3.87
C PRO A 29 11.24 -5.59 -2.40
N ASP A 30 10.23 -5.73 -1.52
CA ASP A 30 10.42 -5.72 -0.07
C ASP A 30 11.07 -7.00 0.45
N GLY A 31 10.90 -8.11 -0.25
CA GLY A 31 11.41 -9.42 0.19
C GLY A 31 10.86 -9.80 1.56
N SER A 32 11.74 -9.93 2.56
CA SER A 32 11.40 -10.24 3.95
C SER A 32 11.37 -9.03 4.89
N GLY A 33 11.44 -7.80 4.36
CA GLY A 33 11.61 -6.59 5.17
C GLY A 33 10.44 -6.30 6.11
N HIS A 34 9.21 -6.39 5.61
CA HIS A 34 8.00 -6.09 6.38
C HIS A 34 7.02 -7.28 6.36
N PRO A 35 7.32 -8.37 7.08
CA PRO A 35 6.55 -9.63 6.99
C PRO A 35 5.09 -9.48 7.44
N TYR A 36 4.78 -8.43 8.19
CA TYR A 36 3.43 -8.11 8.67
C TYR A 36 2.58 -7.34 7.66
N VAL A 37 3.14 -6.89 6.54
CA VAL A 37 2.35 -6.26 5.48
C VAL A 37 1.83 -7.32 4.52
N GLY A 38 0.51 -7.32 4.30
CA GLY A 38 -0.20 -8.31 3.50
C GLY A 38 -1.00 -7.69 2.36
N ILE A 39 -1.30 -8.52 1.37
CA ILE A 39 -2.32 -8.25 0.35
C ILE A 39 -3.67 -8.74 0.86
N ALA A 40 -4.69 -7.91 0.69
CA ALA A 40 -6.08 -8.26 0.97
C ALA A 40 -6.87 -8.23 -0.34
N ILE A 41 -7.64 -9.28 -0.59
CA ILE A 41 -8.45 -9.40 -1.80
C ILE A 41 -9.87 -9.84 -1.47
N GLN A 42 -10.81 -9.45 -2.34
CA GLN A 42 -12.17 -9.94 -2.32
C GLN A 42 -12.66 -10.21 -3.74
N ARG A 43 -13.41 -11.27 -3.94
CA ARG A 43 -14.12 -11.49 -5.21
C ARG A 43 -15.28 -10.50 -5.31
N ILE A 44 -15.47 -9.90 -6.47
CA ILE A 44 -16.57 -8.98 -6.72
C ILE A 44 -17.75 -9.76 -7.27
N PRO A 45 -18.82 -10.00 -6.47
CA PRO A 45 -19.93 -10.86 -6.91
C PRO A 45 -20.65 -10.36 -8.16
N SER A 46 -20.78 -9.04 -8.32
CA SER A 46 -21.41 -8.39 -9.48
C SER A 46 -20.57 -8.44 -10.76
N MET A 47 -19.28 -8.79 -10.65
CA MET A 47 -18.32 -8.86 -11.77
C MET A 47 -17.52 -10.17 -11.70
N PRO A 48 -18.09 -11.32 -12.14
CA PRO A 48 -17.41 -12.61 -12.07
C PRO A 48 -16.03 -12.56 -12.77
N GLY A 49 -15.00 -13.06 -12.07
CA GLY A 49 -13.62 -13.03 -12.55
C GLY A 49 -12.83 -11.80 -12.13
N PHE A 50 -13.46 -10.79 -11.52
CA PHE A 50 -12.78 -9.64 -10.96
C PHE A 50 -12.61 -9.76 -9.46
N ILE A 51 -11.53 -9.15 -8.95
CA ILE A 51 -11.23 -9.06 -7.53
C ILE A 51 -10.97 -7.59 -7.16
N SER A 52 -11.37 -7.19 -5.96
CA SER A 52 -10.85 -5.99 -5.31
C SER A 52 -9.50 -6.33 -4.68
N ILE A 53 -8.55 -5.43 -4.75
CA ILE A 53 -7.19 -5.63 -4.23
C ILE A 53 -6.78 -4.40 -3.42
N CYS A 54 -6.36 -4.67 -2.19
CA CYS A 54 -5.78 -3.68 -1.30
C CYS A 54 -4.57 -4.26 -0.56
N SER A 55 -3.89 -3.41 0.15
CA SER A 55 -2.84 -3.76 1.10
C SER A 55 -3.36 -3.62 2.53
N GLY A 56 -2.56 -4.04 3.50
CA GLY A 56 -2.83 -3.86 4.92
C GLY A 56 -1.69 -4.41 5.76
N PHE A 57 -1.88 -4.42 7.07
CA PHE A 57 -0.86 -4.87 8.00
C PHE A 57 -1.44 -5.60 9.22
N ALA A 58 -0.71 -6.60 9.70
CA ALA A 58 -1.09 -7.36 10.89
C ALA A 58 -0.55 -6.70 12.16
N LEU A 59 -1.42 -6.51 13.15
CA LEU A 59 -1.09 -6.07 14.50
C LEU A 59 -0.97 -7.25 15.48
N SER A 60 -1.60 -8.37 15.15
CA SER A 60 -1.51 -9.63 15.88
C SER A 60 -1.67 -10.81 14.94
N SER A 61 -1.67 -12.02 15.47
CA SER A 61 -1.88 -13.22 14.65
C SER A 61 -3.26 -13.31 14.00
N THR A 62 -4.24 -12.55 14.50
CA THR A 62 -5.64 -12.57 14.03
C THR A 62 -6.18 -11.21 13.61
N VAL A 63 -5.46 -10.12 13.87
CA VAL A 63 -5.92 -8.76 13.58
C VAL A 63 -5.12 -8.16 12.44
N PHE A 64 -5.80 -7.90 11.31
CA PHE A 64 -5.24 -7.26 10.14
C PHE A 64 -5.99 -5.95 9.87
N VAL A 65 -5.26 -4.85 9.69
CA VAL A 65 -5.82 -3.51 9.44
C VAL A 65 -5.68 -3.16 7.97
N THR A 66 -6.71 -2.53 7.40
CA THR A 66 -6.75 -2.05 6.02
C THR A 66 -7.63 -0.79 5.91
N ALA A 67 -7.89 -0.27 4.72
CA ALA A 67 -8.83 0.83 4.50
C ALA A 67 -10.27 0.33 4.34
N ALA A 68 -11.25 1.13 4.79
CA ALA A 68 -12.66 0.78 4.69
C ALA A 68 -13.16 0.76 3.24
N HIS A 69 -12.72 1.71 2.40
CA HIS A 69 -13.10 1.78 0.99
C HIS A 69 -12.71 0.57 0.16
N CYS A 70 -11.78 -0.25 0.65
CA CYS A 70 -11.28 -1.43 -0.05
C CYS A 70 -12.36 -2.45 -0.34
N PHE A 71 -13.29 -2.63 0.60
CA PHE A 71 -14.32 -3.68 0.60
C PHE A 71 -15.69 -3.11 1.00
N ASP A 72 -16.04 -1.97 0.43
CA ASP A 72 -17.36 -1.35 0.54
C ASP A 72 -18.17 -1.64 -0.75
N PRO A 73 -19.43 -2.16 -0.66
CA PRO A 73 -20.15 -2.51 0.57
C PRO A 73 -19.54 -3.71 1.30
N VAL A 74 -19.82 -3.77 2.61
CA VAL A 74 -19.31 -4.82 3.52
C VAL A 74 -19.52 -6.20 2.90
N PRO A 75 -18.49 -7.04 2.87
CA PRO A 75 -18.53 -8.37 2.28
C PRO A 75 -19.60 -9.28 2.91
N ASP A 76 -20.26 -10.06 2.08
CA ASP A 76 -21.09 -11.16 2.53
C ASP A 76 -20.20 -12.18 3.27
N PRO A 77 -20.61 -12.74 4.43
CA PRO A 77 -19.88 -13.80 5.12
C PRO A 77 -19.54 -15.03 4.26
N ALA A 78 -20.34 -15.31 3.21
CA ALA A 78 -20.04 -16.35 2.23
C ALA A 78 -18.93 -15.97 1.24
N ASN A 79 -18.51 -14.73 1.21
CA ASN A 79 -17.45 -14.20 0.35
C ASN A 79 -16.50 -13.30 1.18
N PRO A 80 -15.78 -13.87 2.16
CA PRO A 80 -14.94 -13.13 3.09
C PRO A 80 -13.77 -12.44 2.38
N VAL A 81 -13.14 -11.49 3.07
CA VAL A 81 -11.84 -10.95 2.65
C VAL A 81 -10.78 -12.04 2.84
N LEU A 82 -9.91 -12.18 1.85
CA LEU A 82 -8.81 -13.13 1.85
C LEU A 82 -7.49 -12.38 2.00
N VAL A 83 -6.68 -12.72 2.99
CA VAL A 83 -5.41 -12.06 3.31
C VAL A 83 -4.23 -13.00 3.12
N SER A 84 -3.16 -12.50 2.47
CA SER A 84 -1.89 -13.22 2.31
C SER A 84 -0.71 -12.33 2.67
N PHE A 85 0.29 -12.92 3.32
CA PHE A 85 1.55 -12.27 3.71
C PHE A 85 2.74 -12.70 2.85
N LYS A 86 2.51 -13.49 1.80
CA LYS A 86 3.57 -13.85 0.86
C LYS A 86 4.10 -12.61 0.14
N SER A 87 5.40 -12.44 0.12
CA SER A 87 6.05 -11.27 -0.50
C SER A 87 5.94 -11.21 -2.02
N GLY A 88 5.47 -12.28 -2.68
CA GLY A 88 5.29 -12.31 -4.13
C GLY A 88 4.84 -13.67 -4.66
N PRO A 89 4.62 -13.74 -5.99
CA PRO A 89 4.17 -14.97 -6.64
C PRO A 89 5.19 -16.12 -6.56
N PRO A 90 4.72 -17.37 -6.73
CA PRO A 90 3.35 -17.73 -7.04
C PRO A 90 2.43 -17.62 -5.83
N LEU A 91 1.18 -17.13 -6.04
CA LEU A 91 0.14 -17.06 -5.03
C LEU A 91 -0.98 -18.08 -5.38
N SER A 92 -1.36 -18.89 -4.40
CA SER A 92 -2.47 -19.83 -4.52
C SER A 92 -3.61 -19.43 -3.58
N LEU A 93 -4.77 -19.15 -4.12
CA LEU A 93 -5.97 -18.82 -3.32
C LEU A 93 -6.35 -19.92 -2.33
N ALA A 94 -5.97 -21.16 -2.61
CA ALA A 94 -6.33 -22.32 -1.77
C ALA A 94 -5.40 -22.49 -0.56
N THR A 95 -4.15 -22.02 -0.64
CA THR A 95 -3.11 -22.34 0.37
C THR A 95 -2.43 -21.14 0.97
N ASP A 96 -2.45 -19.99 0.31
CA ASP A 96 -1.65 -18.83 0.71
C ASP A 96 -2.47 -17.71 1.33
N PHE A 97 -3.80 -17.87 1.37
CA PHE A 97 -4.72 -16.86 1.89
C PHE A 97 -5.48 -17.38 3.10
N THR A 98 -5.58 -16.54 4.10
CA THR A 98 -6.43 -16.74 5.28
C THR A 98 -7.70 -15.90 5.12
N PRO A 99 -8.91 -16.48 5.20
CA PRO A 99 -10.15 -15.73 5.19
C PRO A 99 -10.30 -14.94 6.48
N GLY A 100 -11.05 -13.83 6.43
CA GLY A 100 -11.36 -13.02 7.59
C GLY A 100 -12.65 -12.23 7.44
N THR A 101 -13.22 -11.83 8.57
CA THR A 101 -14.42 -10.99 8.67
C THR A 101 -14.01 -9.53 8.63
N PHE A 102 -14.64 -8.76 7.76
CA PHE A 102 -14.33 -7.35 7.55
C PHE A 102 -15.22 -6.47 8.45
N HIS A 103 -14.60 -5.58 9.20
CA HIS A 103 -15.22 -4.64 10.11
C HIS A 103 -14.77 -3.22 9.75
N PRO A 104 -15.54 -2.45 8.96
CA PRO A 104 -15.24 -1.04 8.72
C PRO A 104 -15.50 -0.23 9.99
N HIS A 105 -14.78 0.90 10.13
CA HIS A 105 -15.04 1.84 11.20
C HIS A 105 -16.52 2.29 11.17
N PRO A 106 -17.22 2.36 12.30
CA PRO A 106 -18.65 2.72 12.33
C PRO A 106 -18.95 4.11 11.76
N GLY A 107 -18.00 5.02 11.82
CA GLY A 107 -18.10 6.37 11.24
C GLY A 107 -17.78 6.42 9.75
N TRP A 108 -17.39 5.32 9.12
CA TRP A 108 -17.05 5.31 7.68
C TRP A 108 -18.23 5.79 6.83
N CYS A 109 -17.97 6.78 6.01
CA CYS A 109 -18.97 7.39 5.13
C CYS A 109 -18.33 7.76 3.78
N PRO A 110 -18.52 6.92 2.73
CA PRO A 110 -17.90 7.16 1.44
C PRO A 110 -18.35 8.48 0.82
N GLY A 111 -17.39 9.37 0.56
CA GLY A 111 -17.62 10.65 -0.13
C GLY A 111 -18.23 11.76 0.72
N CYS A 112 -18.42 11.58 2.03
CA CYS A 112 -19.00 12.62 2.90
C CYS A 112 -17.99 13.23 3.89
N GLY A 113 -16.73 12.79 3.87
CA GLY A 113 -15.71 13.27 4.78
C GLY A 113 -15.21 14.69 4.49
N PRO A 114 -14.55 15.32 5.47
CA PRO A 114 -14.03 16.70 5.35
C PRO A 114 -12.74 16.78 4.52
N GLY A 115 -12.15 15.66 4.15
CA GLY A 115 -10.90 15.59 3.42
C GLY A 115 -11.01 16.00 1.95
N PRO A 116 -9.88 16.08 1.22
CA PRO A 116 -9.87 16.35 -0.20
C PRO A 116 -10.75 15.37 -0.97
N ALA A 117 -11.55 15.89 -1.93
CA ALA A 117 -12.52 15.09 -2.71
C ALA A 117 -13.57 14.33 -1.87
N GLY A 118 -13.83 14.75 -0.62
CA GLY A 118 -14.77 14.07 0.28
C GLY A 118 -14.18 12.86 1.00
N ALA A 119 -12.85 12.74 1.04
CA ALA A 119 -12.18 11.67 1.80
C ALA A 119 -12.54 11.76 3.28
N ASP A 120 -12.84 10.61 3.86
CA ASP A 120 -13.23 10.45 5.26
C ASP A 120 -12.06 9.84 6.04
N PHE A 121 -11.72 10.41 7.19
CA PHE A 121 -10.67 9.88 8.05
C PHE A 121 -11.05 8.57 8.77
N HIS A 122 -12.32 8.21 8.79
CA HIS A 122 -12.77 6.90 9.22
C HIS A 122 -12.54 5.80 8.15
N ASP A 123 -11.82 6.12 7.10
CA ASP A 123 -11.43 5.14 6.08
C ASP A 123 -10.40 4.14 6.61
N VAL A 124 -10.83 3.40 7.61
CA VAL A 124 -10.09 2.34 8.31
C VAL A 124 -11.01 1.15 8.56
N ALA A 125 -10.48 -0.05 8.43
CA ALA A 125 -11.18 -1.28 8.75
C ALA A 125 -10.24 -2.30 9.40
N VAL A 126 -10.82 -3.20 10.18
CA VAL A 126 -10.15 -4.40 10.68
C VAL A 126 -10.69 -5.62 9.93
N VAL A 127 -9.78 -6.50 9.55
CA VAL A 127 -10.11 -7.87 9.11
C VAL A 127 -9.71 -8.83 10.23
N GLU A 128 -10.71 -9.40 10.88
CA GLU A 128 -10.51 -10.43 11.90
C GLU A 128 -10.31 -11.78 11.19
N LEU A 129 -9.07 -12.28 11.23
CA LEU A 129 -8.69 -13.49 10.52
C LEU A 129 -9.29 -14.74 11.19
N HIS A 130 -9.87 -15.63 10.40
CA HIS A 130 -10.49 -16.86 10.90
C HIS A 130 -9.49 -17.92 11.40
N ALA A 131 -8.20 -17.71 11.11
CA ALA A 131 -7.11 -18.55 11.63
C ALA A 131 -5.90 -17.68 11.96
N ALA A 132 -5.21 -18.04 13.03
CA ALA A 132 -4.00 -17.33 13.43
C ALA A 132 -2.88 -17.53 12.40
N VAL A 133 -2.23 -16.42 12.02
CA VAL A 133 -1.06 -16.42 11.16
C VAL A 133 0.23 -16.38 11.98
N THR A 134 1.28 -17.03 11.48
CA THR A 134 2.61 -16.97 12.08
C THR A 134 3.51 -16.08 11.25
N LEU A 135 3.88 -14.94 11.80
CA LEU A 135 4.75 -13.94 11.17
C LEU A 135 6.00 -13.71 12.03
N GLY A 136 7.10 -13.30 11.40
CA GLY A 136 8.33 -12.98 12.11
C GLY A 136 8.27 -11.73 12.98
N ALA A 137 7.30 -10.83 12.70
CA ALA A 137 7.02 -9.60 13.44
C ALA A 137 5.59 -9.14 13.14
N PHE A 138 5.11 -8.19 13.95
CA PHE A 138 3.83 -7.48 13.77
C PHE A 138 4.09 -5.98 13.72
N ALA A 139 3.20 -5.24 13.05
CA ALA A 139 3.17 -3.80 13.10
C ALA A 139 2.81 -3.30 14.50
N GLN A 140 3.11 -2.05 14.79
CA GLN A 140 2.88 -1.43 16.08
C GLN A 140 2.04 -0.17 15.92
N LEU A 141 1.06 0.02 16.78
CA LEU A 141 0.30 1.26 16.86
C LEU A 141 1.16 2.37 17.47
N PRO A 142 1.00 3.62 17.01
CA PRO A 142 1.67 4.78 17.58
C PRO A 142 1.02 5.17 18.92
N SER A 143 1.68 6.05 19.66
CA SER A 143 1.04 6.76 20.77
C SER A 143 0.01 7.77 20.24
N PRO A 144 -1.03 8.12 21.00
CA PRO A 144 -1.96 9.17 20.61
C PRO A 144 -1.22 10.47 20.26
N PHE A 145 -1.62 11.09 19.13
CA PHE A 145 -1.06 12.33 18.60
C PHE A 145 0.46 12.29 18.31
N ALA A 146 1.04 11.10 18.11
CA ALA A 146 2.48 10.94 17.83
C ALA A 146 2.91 11.69 16.58
N VAL A 147 2.05 11.77 15.57
CA VAL A 147 2.32 12.45 14.30
C VAL A 147 2.53 13.97 14.49
N ASP A 148 1.84 14.59 15.46
CA ASP A 148 1.95 16.04 15.71
C ASP A 148 3.35 16.45 16.18
N ALA A 149 4.10 15.53 16.78
CA ALA A 149 5.46 15.76 17.24
C ALA A 149 6.52 15.55 16.13
N LEU A 150 6.14 15.04 14.97
CA LEU A 150 7.08 14.73 13.91
C LEU A 150 7.48 16.00 13.12
N PRO A 151 8.78 16.27 12.94
CA PRO A 151 9.22 17.36 12.12
C PRO A 151 8.94 17.12 10.63
N MET A 152 8.80 18.21 9.87
CA MET A 152 8.79 18.17 8.42
C MET A 152 9.98 17.37 7.88
N LYS A 153 9.76 16.63 6.81
CA LYS A 153 10.74 15.72 6.18
C LYS A 153 11.09 14.48 7.02
N THR A 154 10.36 14.19 8.09
CA THR A 154 10.50 12.90 8.78
C THR A 154 10.42 11.78 7.73
N PRO A 155 11.42 10.87 7.68
CA PRO A 155 11.42 9.75 6.75
C PRO A 155 10.27 8.78 7.08
N VAL A 156 9.61 8.30 6.02
CA VAL A 156 8.49 7.37 6.09
C VAL A 156 8.73 6.24 5.09
N ASP A 157 8.48 5.02 5.49
CA ASP A 157 8.54 3.84 4.64
C ASP A 157 7.14 3.45 4.20
N LEU A 158 6.89 3.45 2.88
CA LEU A 158 5.64 3.02 2.26
C LEU A 158 5.77 1.56 1.86
N VAL A 159 4.81 0.72 2.26
CA VAL A 159 4.84 -0.71 1.93
C VAL A 159 3.48 -1.16 1.44
N GLY A 160 3.44 -1.88 0.32
CA GLY A 160 2.19 -2.37 -0.24
C GLY A 160 2.34 -3.31 -1.42
N TYR A 161 1.20 -3.67 -2.01
CA TYR A 161 1.10 -4.57 -3.17
C TYR A 161 0.45 -3.88 -4.37
N GLY A 162 0.39 -2.57 -4.38
CA GLY A 162 -0.28 -1.79 -5.41
C GLY A 162 0.36 -1.86 -6.79
N THR A 163 -0.13 -1.04 -7.70
CA THR A 163 0.36 -0.90 -9.08
C THR A 163 1.83 -0.53 -9.13
N GLN A 164 2.60 -1.30 -9.90
CA GLN A 164 4.06 -1.16 -10.00
C GLN A 164 4.51 -0.20 -11.08
N GLY A 165 3.63 0.20 -11.95
CA GLY A 165 3.94 1.11 -13.02
C GLY A 165 2.88 1.11 -14.10
N PHE A 166 3.15 1.85 -15.16
CA PHE A 166 2.23 1.99 -16.27
C PHE A 166 2.93 1.72 -17.60
N ILE A 167 2.37 0.80 -18.38
CA ILE A 167 2.80 0.60 -19.78
C ILE A 167 2.11 1.67 -20.61
N ARG A 168 2.88 2.52 -21.28
CA ARG A 168 2.41 3.59 -22.15
C ARG A 168 2.62 3.20 -23.62
N GLY A 169 1.53 2.96 -24.35
CA GLY A 169 1.56 2.51 -25.74
C GLY A 169 0.64 3.29 -26.68
N GLY A 170 0.49 4.61 -26.50
CA GLY A 170 -0.33 5.46 -27.37
C GLY A 170 -1.84 5.42 -27.09
N GLY A 171 -2.28 4.74 -26.04
CA GLY A 171 -3.64 4.69 -25.53
C GLY A 171 -3.71 5.03 -24.04
N LYS A 172 -4.81 4.62 -23.37
CA LYS A 172 -4.90 4.66 -21.91
C LYS A 172 -3.76 3.82 -21.32
N PRO A 173 -2.97 4.35 -20.37
CA PRO A 173 -1.93 3.58 -19.71
C PRO A 173 -2.49 2.30 -19.09
N THR A 174 -1.79 1.17 -19.26
CA THR A 174 -2.15 -0.10 -18.65
C THR A 174 -1.35 -0.26 -17.37
N GLU A 175 -2.03 -0.52 -16.27
CA GLU A 175 -1.39 -0.77 -14.99
C GLU A 175 -0.64 -2.10 -14.99
N VAL A 176 0.56 -2.10 -14.40
CA VAL A 176 1.34 -3.31 -14.15
C VAL A 176 1.11 -3.73 -12.71
N PHE A 177 0.57 -4.92 -12.51
CA PHE A 177 0.28 -5.48 -11.20
C PHE A 177 0.98 -6.84 -11.03
N LEU A 178 1.98 -6.93 -10.15
CA LEU A 178 2.83 -8.12 -9.99
C LEU A 178 2.45 -9.00 -8.79
N PHE A 179 1.49 -8.60 -7.97
CA PHE A 179 1.15 -9.30 -6.72
C PHE A 179 2.36 -9.51 -5.79
N THR A 180 3.28 -8.56 -5.80
CA THR A 180 4.52 -8.60 -5.03
C THR A 180 4.52 -7.44 -4.05
N ARG A 181 4.96 -7.70 -2.81
CA ARG A 181 5.14 -6.64 -1.83
C ARG A 181 6.35 -5.79 -2.18
N PHE A 182 6.14 -4.50 -2.17
CA PHE A 182 7.16 -3.51 -2.44
C PHE A 182 7.26 -2.51 -1.30
N PHE A 183 8.39 -1.87 -1.25
CA PHE A 183 8.75 -0.86 -0.28
C PHE A 183 9.35 0.34 -1.00
N ALA A 184 9.00 1.56 -0.56
CA ALA A 184 9.62 2.79 -1.04
C ALA A 184 9.83 3.80 0.07
N PRO A 185 10.99 4.48 0.10
CA PRO A 185 11.18 5.60 0.99
C PRO A 185 10.38 6.81 0.54
N SER A 186 9.72 7.45 1.48
CA SER A 186 9.03 8.72 1.32
C SER A 186 9.45 9.69 2.43
N GLN A 187 8.76 10.79 2.57
CA GLN A 187 8.92 11.71 3.70
C GLN A 187 7.68 12.56 3.92
N LEU A 188 7.49 12.96 5.15
CA LEU A 188 6.43 13.84 5.57
C LEU A 188 6.60 15.23 4.93
N VAL A 189 5.59 15.66 4.17
CA VAL A 189 5.51 17.03 3.64
C VAL A 189 4.70 17.92 4.56
N GLN A 190 3.70 17.33 5.23
CA GLN A 190 2.80 18.02 6.14
C GLN A 190 2.18 17.01 7.09
N SER A 191 2.29 17.25 8.40
CA SER A 191 1.68 16.41 9.44
C SER A 191 0.20 16.71 9.66
N ASN A 192 -0.19 17.97 9.42
CA ASN A 192 -1.57 18.43 9.40
C ASN A 192 -1.92 18.97 8.04
N ASN A 193 -2.98 18.50 7.45
CA ASN A 193 -3.53 19.15 6.27
C ASN A 193 -4.23 20.45 6.71
N VAL A 194 -4.04 21.53 5.95
CA VAL A 194 -4.72 22.82 6.19
C VAL A 194 -6.25 22.69 6.18
N GLN A 195 -6.78 21.62 5.54
CA GLN A 195 -8.20 21.32 5.45
C GLN A 195 -8.69 20.35 6.52
N SER A 196 -7.79 19.55 7.11
CA SER A 196 -8.13 18.55 8.13
C SER A 196 -6.85 18.02 8.78
N GLY A 197 -6.79 18.01 10.11
CA GLY A 197 -5.70 17.43 10.90
C GLY A 197 -5.65 15.90 10.88
N GLU A 198 -6.53 15.25 10.12
CA GLU A 198 -6.78 13.80 10.12
C GLU A 198 -5.92 13.04 9.09
N PHE A 199 -5.27 13.78 8.19
CA PHE A 199 -4.44 13.19 7.14
C PHE A 199 -3.00 13.69 7.22
N ILE A 200 -2.06 12.80 6.99
CA ILE A 200 -0.69 13.20 6.63
C ILE A 200 -0.56 13.35 5.11
N LYS A 201 0.39 14.16 4.71
CA LYS A 201 0.77 14.35 3.31
C LYS A 201 2.20 13.92 3.10
N LEU A 202 2.41 13.01 2.16
CA LEU A 202 3.72 12.46 1.83
C LEU A 202 4.15 12.84 0.42
N THR A 203 5.45 12.92 0.18
CA THR A 203 5.97 13.16 -1.17
C THR A 203 5.99 11.87 -1.98
N ALA A 204 5.65 11.98 -3.26
CA ALA A 204 5.78 10.93 -4.27
C ALA A 204 6.62 11.47 -5.43
N ASN A 205 7.84 11.98 -5.13
CA ASN A 205 8.68 12.64 -6.10
C ASN A 205 9.86 11.76 -6.53
N PRO A 206 9.80 11.12 -7.70
CA PRO A 206 10.87 10.27 -8.24
C PRO A 206 12.22 10.97 -8.38
N ALA A 207 12.21 12.25 -8.75
CA ALA A 207 13.45 13.03 -8.92
C ALA A 207 14.23 13.23 -7.60
N GLN A 208 13.57 13.00 -6.47
CA GLN A 208 14.19 13.02 -5.14
C GLN A 208 14.46 11.61 -4.59
N GLY A 209 14.32 10.55 -5.41
CA GLY A 209 14.41 9.16 -4.97
C GLY A 209 13.29 8.75 -4.00
N LYS A 210 12.13 9.45 -4.07
CA LYS A 210 10.98 9.18 -3.23
C LYS A 210 9.88 8.49 -4.00
N GLY A 211 9.35 7.44 -3.43
CA GLY A 211 8.17 6.75 -3.94
C GLY A 211 6.87 7.31 -3.39
N GLY A 212 5.77 6.86 -3.94
CA GLY A 212 4.41 7.18 -3.51
C GLY A 212 3.51 5.96 -3.60
N ILE A 213 2.37 6.01 -2.93
CA ILE A 213 1.34 4.97 -3.05
C ILE A 213 0.67 5.03 -4.42
N CYS A 214 0.07 3.91 -4.85
CA CYS A 214 -0.71 3.80 -6.07
C CYS A 214 -1.92 2.88 -5.86
N PHE A 215 -2.66 2.58 -6.93
CA PHE A 215 -3.86 1.71 -6.86
C PHE A 215 -3.48 0.32 -6.33
N GLY A 216 -4.18 -0.13 -5.28
CA GLY A 216 -3.91 -1.37 -4.58
C GLY A 216 -2.97 -1.25 -3.37
N ASP A 217 -2.29 -0.09 -3.16
CA ASP A 217 -1.57 0.21 -1.92
C ASP A 217 -2.51 0.68 -0.81
N SER A 218 -3.75 1.01 -1.14
CA SER A 218 -4.81 1.38 -0.18
C SER A 218 -4.84 0.42 1.01
N GLY A 219 -4.93 0.95 2.22
CA GLY A 219 -4.92 0.16 3.45
C GLY A 219 -3.54 -0.25 3.95
N GLY A 220 -2.50 -0.19 3.11
CA GLY A 220 -1.11 -0.44 3.51
C GLY A 220 -0.59 0.61 4.50
N PRO A 221 0.46 0.29 5.27
CA PRO A 221 0.99 1.20 6.29
C PRO A 221 1.95 2.23 5.72
N ASP A 222 1.87 3.44 6.27
CA ASP A 222 2.96 4.41 6.30
C ASP A 222 3.73 4.23 7.61
N LEU A 223 4.92 3.71 7.56
CA LEU A 223 5.74 3.40 8.73
C LEU A 223 6.69 4.54 9.05
N LEU A 224 6.90 4.82 10.33
CA LEU A 224 8.06 5.61 10.75
C LEU A 224 9.32 4.85 10.32
N ALA A 225 10.11 5.46 9.43
CA ALA A 225 11.18 4.77 8.73
C ALA A 225 12.13 4.00 9.66
N GLY A 226 12.42 2.75 9.29
CA GLY A 226 13.26 1.86 10.07
C GLY A 226 12.61 1.26 11.31
N THR A 227 11.29 1.44 11.50
CA THR A 227 10.52 0.86 12.61
C THR A 227 9.28 0.10 12.10
N ALA A 228 8.59 -0.58 13.00
CA ALA A 228 7.29 -1.19 12.72
C ALA A 228 6.10 -0.28 13.09
N THR A 229 6.36 0.97 13.50
CA THR A 229 5.32 1.90 13.97
C THR A 229 4.55 2.49 12.80
N VAL A 230 3.25 2.25 12.75
CA VAL A 230 2.36 2.76 11.72
C VAL A 230 1.93 4.18 12.07
N LEU A 231 2.26 5.15 11.23
CA LEU A 231 1.83 6.55 11.38
C LEU A 231 0.45 6.79 10.76
N ALA A 232 0.20 6.16 9.60
CA ALA A 232 -1.03 6.34 8.83
C ALA A 232 -1.31 5.13 7.93
N ILE A 233 -2.51 5.11 7.37
CA ILE A 233 -3.01 4.11 6.42
C ILE A 233 -3.14 4.78 5.05
N ASN A 234 -2.56 4.16 4.03
CA ASN A 234 -2.63 4.61 2.64
C ASN A 234 -4.08 4.77 2.18
N THR A 235 -4.47 5.96 1.75
CA THR A 235 -5.86 6.25 1.40
C THR A 235 -6.02 6.66 -0.05
N PHE A 236 -5.39 7.77 -0.49
CA PHE A 236 -5.62 8.26 -1.85
C PHE A 236 -4.42 8.99 -2.46
N VAL A 237 -4.44 9.02 -3.79
CA VAL A 237 -3.48 9.73 -4.63
C VAL A 237 -4.15 10.94 -5.30
N THR A 238 -3.37 11.95 -5.67
CA THR A 238 -3.90 13.18 -6.27
C THR A 238 -4.03 13.12 -7.79
N ASN A 239 -3.51 12.07 -8.42
CA ASN A 239 -3.58 11.88 -9.87
C ASN A 239 -3.37 10.42 -10.28
N GLY A 240 -3.84 10.07 -11.47
CA GLY A 240 -3.77 8.71 -12.00
C GLY A 240 -2.37 8.21 -12.39
N ASN A 241 -1.32 9.02 -12.24
CA ASN A 241 0.07 8.60 -12.42
C ASN A 241 0.77 8.29 -11.09
N CYS A 242 0.09 8.46 -9.96
CA CYS A 242 0.59 8.21 -8.60
C CYS A 242 1.89 8.97 -8.29
N THR A 243 2.00 10.22 -8.73
CA THR A 243 3.19 11.07 -8.54
C THR A 243 2.84 12.38 -7.85
N GLY A 244 3.85 13.06 -7.31
CA GLY A 244 3.71 14.36 -6.64
C GLY A 244 3.51 14.21 -5.15
N VAL A 245 2.28 13.99 -4.70
CA VAL A 245 1.95 13.80 -3.27
C VAL A 245 0.86 12.75 -3.10
N THR A 246 0.89 12.10 -1.94
CA THR A 246 -0.12 11.16 -1.48
C THR A 246 -0.66 11.57 -0.13
N TYR A 247 -1.84 11.08 0.21
CA TYR A 247 -2.51 11.34 1.48
C TYR A 247 -2.86 10.04 2.16
N SER A 248 -2.67 9.99 3.46
CA SER A 248 -2.94 8.82 4.28
C SER A 248 -3.64 9.22 5.57
N ASN A 249 -4.60 8.40 5.99
CA ASN A 249 -5.34 8.60 7.23
C ASN A 249 -4.45 8.35 8.44
N ARG A 250 -4.44 9.28 9.37
CA ARG A 250 -3.68 9.15 10.62
C ARG A 250 -4.25 8.05 11.49
N VAL A 251 -3.35 7.17 11.95
CA VAL A 251 -3.71 6.08 12.90
C VAL A 251 -3.63 6.54 14.35
N ASP A 252 -2.85 7.59 14.64
CA ASP A 252 -2.59 8.09 15.98
C ASP A 252 -3.71 8.94 16.59
N LEU A 253 -4.80 9.14 15.85
CA LEU A 253 -6.00 9.79 16.40
C LEU A 253 -6.70 8.86 17.40
N PRO A 254 -7.09 9.35 18.59
CA PRO A 254 -7.69 8.50 19.63
C PRO A 254 -8.87 7.66 19.15
N GLU A 255 -9.77 8.22 18.36
CA GLU A 255 -10.94 7.51 17.83
C GLU A 255 -10.55 6.33 16.95
N ILE A 256 -9.53 6.49 16.09
CA ILE A 256 -9.01 5.43 15.23
C ILE A 256 -8.26 4.37 16.05
N LEU A 257 -7.44 4.82 17.02
CA LEU A 257 -6.71 3.92 17.91
C LEU A 257 -7.66 3.07 18.76
N ASP A 258 -8.70 3.66 19.28
CA ASP A 258 -9.67 2.98 20.16
C ASP A 258 -10.45 1.94 19.35
N PHE A 259 -10.93 2.29 18.16
CA PHE A 259 -11.55 1.34 17.23
C PHE A 259 -10.65 0.12 16.94
N ILE A 260 -9.38 0.35 16.60
CA ILE A 260 -8.47 -0.77 16.28
C ILE A 260 -8.17 -1.62 17.53
N LYS A 261 -7.98 -0.99 18.70
CA LYS A 261 -7.65 -1.67 19.96
C LYS A 261 -8.75 -2.58 20.45
N ASP A 262 -10.01 -2.29 20.15
CA ASP A 262 -11.15 -3.14 20.54
C ASP A 262 -11.01 -4.57 19.99
N PHE A 263 -10.28 -4.76 18.89
CA PHE A 263 -10.00 -6.07 18.29
C PHE A 263 -8.72 -6.75 18.84
N LEU A 264 -7.91 -6.05 19.63
CA LEU A 264 -6.65 -6.58 20.16
C LEU A 264 -6.78 -7.16 21.59
N ASN A 265 -7.96 -7.04 22.19
CA ASN A 265 -8.25 -7.47 23.56
C ASN A 265 -8.75 -8.91 23.63
#